data_4da5f3998d9f4aeba81c0701799e6056
#
_entry.id   4da5f3998d9f4aeba81c0701799e6056
#
_cell.length_a   1.000
_cell.length_b   1.000
_cell.length_c   1.000
_cell.angle_alpha   90.00
_cell.angle_beta   90.00
_cell.angle_gamma   90.00
#
_symmetry.space_group_name_H-M   'P 1'
#
loop_
_entity.id
_entity.type
_entity.pdbx_description
1 polymer ?
#
loop_
_entity_poly.entity_id
_entity_poly.type
_entity_poly.pdbx_seq_one_letter_code
_entity_poly.pdbx_strand_id
1 'polypeptide(L)'
;MSDESSFAANVETFDQKEDPSGLIGRPSPDGKGKLIIKRGIEVGHIFQLGQKYSNKMKVLVKDENATEIPIFMGCYGIGITRILGACIEQNNDKNGIIWPKSIAPFDVNIICLDPGKKEVFNTSLNIYKLFKEFKFDVLLDDRDMRPGNKFADHDLIGIPFSVVISGSNYDKNKLEVGIRGKSEKFNLTPEELKTLMEKQND
;
A
#
# COMPACT_ATOMS: atom_id res chain seq x y z
N MET A 1 16.07 -8.91 18.22
CA MET A 1 15.13 -9.05 17.09
C MET A 1 14.80 -10.52 17.04
N SER A 2 13.64 -10.92 17.55
CA SER A 2 13.19 -12.31 17.53
C SER A 2 12.73 -12.64 16.12
N ASP A 3 13.33 -13.63 15.52
CA ASP A 3 12.94 -14.20 14.24
C ASP A 3 11.57 -14.89 14.42
N GLU A 4 10.49 -14.13 14.24
CA GLU A 4 9.13 -14.68 14.19
C GLU A 4 8.91 -15.28 12.80
N SER A 5 9.42 -16.48 12.57
CA SER A 5 9.01 -17.27 11.43
C SER A 5 7.53 -17.63 11.60
N SER A 6 6.64 -16.88 10.97
CA SER A 6 5.21 -17.15 10.94
C SER A 6 4.93 -18.33 10.00
N PHE A 7 4.74 -19.51 10.56
CA PHE A 7 4.18 -20.63 9.83
C PHE A 7 2.65 -20.49 9.80
N ALA A 8 2.09 -20.15 8.65
CA ALA A 8 0.65 -20.19 8.45
C ALA A 8 0.24 -21.65 8.16
N ALA A 9 -0.25 -22.36 9.16
CA ALA A 9 -0.91 -23.62 8.95
C ALA A 9 -2.18 -23.40 8.10
N ASN A 10 -2.46 -24.35 7.20
CA ASN A 10 -3.57 -24.27 6.26
C ASN A 10 -4.91 -24.06 6.99
N VAL A 11 -5.52 -22.89 6.80
CA VAL A 11 -6.74 -22.45 7.49
C VAL A 11 -7.97 -23.26 7.05
N GLU A 12 -7.89 -24.01 5.94
CA GLU A 12 -8.98 -24.84 5.41
C GLU A 12 -9.34 -26.06 6.29
N THR A 13 -8.49 -26.41 7.25
CA THR A 13 -8.77 -27.50 8.20
C THR A 13 -9.60 -27.07 9.40
N PHE A 14 -9.89 -25.77 9.55
CA PHE A 14 -10.72 -25.28 10.64
C PHE A 14 -12.12 -24.91 10.13
N ASP A 15 -13.10 -25.71 10.50
CA ASP A 15 -14.47 -25.26 10.44
C ASP A 15 -14.58 -24.01 11.35
N GLN A 16 -15.07 -22.91 10.81
CA GLN A 16 -15.25 -21.65 11.57
C GLN A 16 -16.15 -21.80 12.80
N LYS A 17 -16.80 -22.95 12.96
CA LYS A 17 -17.64 -23.32 14.10
C LYS A 17 -16.89 -24.03 15.23
N GLU A 18 -15.70 -24.57 14.96
CA GLU A 18 -14.89 -25.17 16.03
C GLU A 18 -14.08 -24.08 16.72
N ASP A 19 -14.16 -24.06 18.05
CA ASP A 19 -13.30 -23.20 18.86
C ASP A 19 -11.84 -23.68 18.74
N PRO A 20 -10.97 -22.93 18.04
CA PRO A 20 -9.58 -23.33 17.85
C PRO A 20 -8.76 -23.19 19.14
N SER A 21 -9.38 -22.86 20.27
CA SER A 21 -8.72 -22.66 21.58
C SER A 21 -7.88 -23.86 22.02
N GLY A 22 -8.28 -25.06 21.62
CA GLY A 22 -7.51 -26.28 21.88
C GLY A 22 -6.14 -26.37 21.19
N LEU A 23 -5.85 -25.49 20.24
CA LEU A 23 -4.57 -25.42 19.51
C LEU A 23 -3.60 -24.40 20.07
N ILE A 24 -4.10 -23.38 20.77
CA ILE A 24 -3.28 -22.32 21.34
C ILE A 24 -2.26 -22.94 22.33
N GLY A 25 -0.99 -22.60 22.13
CA GLY A 25 0.10 -23.06 22.98
C GLY A 25 0.65 -24.44 22.67
N ARG A 26 0.06 -25.22 21.70
CA ARG A 26 0.67 -26.46 21.22
C ARG A 26 1.96 -26.18 20.46
N PRO A 27 2.91 -27.14 20.45
CA PRO A 27 4.10 -27.00 19.63
C PRO A 27 3.77 -26.76 18.15
N SER A 28 4.51 -25.88 17.50
CA SER A 28 4.44 -25.71 16.04
C SER A 28 4.87 -27.01 15.34
N PRO A 29 4.30 -27.38 14.19
CA PRO A 29 4.71 -28.56 13.42
C PRO A 29 6.18 -28.55 13.02
N ASP A 30 6.83 -27.39 12.91
CA ASP A 30 8.25 -27.24 12.64
C ASP A 30 9.13 -27.32 13.90
N GLY A 31 8.53 -27.49 15.09
CA GLY A 31 9.23 -27.58 16.37
C GLY A 31 9.84 -26.28 16.88
N LYS A 32 9.68 -25.14 16.19
CA LYS A 32 10.38 -23.89 16.52
C LYS A 32 9.58 -22.92 17.39
N GLY A 33 8.43 -23.33 17.91
CA GLY A 33 7.62 -22.45 18.73
C GLY A 33 6.29 -23.03 19.15
N LYS A 34 5.37 -22.15 19.57
CA LYS A 34 4.01 -22.50 19.95
C LYS A 34 3.01 -21.86 19.02
N LEU A 35 1.90 -22.56 18.76
CA LEU A 35 0.82 -22.05 17.92
C LEU A 35 0.10 -20.90 18.62
N ILE A 36 -0.17 -19.85 17.87
CA ILE A 36 -1.00 -18.71 18.26
C ILE A 36 -2.08 -18.50 17.19
N ILE A 37 -3.21 -17.94 17.59
CA ILE A 37 -4.29 -17.60 16.67
C ILE A 37 -4.23 -16.11 16.41
N LYS A 38 -4.16 -15.73 15.13
CA LYS A 38 -4.29 -14.34 14.68
C LYS A 38 -5.32 -14.25 13.57
N ARG A 39 -6.05 -13.14 13.52
CA ARG A 39 -6.86 -12.80 12.35
C ARG A 39 -5.97 -12.13 11.33
N GLY A 40 -6.13 -12.48 10.07
CA GLY A 40 -5.41 -11.89 8.95
C GLY A 40 -6.30 -11.70 7.73
N ILE A 41 -5.82 -10.94 6.77
CA ILE A 41 -6.44 -10.79 5.46
C ILE A 41 -5.67 -11.69 4.51
N GLU A 42 -6.36 -12.67 3.91
CA GLU A 42 -5.76 -13.53 2.89
C GLU A 42 -5.56 -12.75 1.60
N VAL A 43 -4.30 -12.48 1.25
CA VAL A 43 -3.94 -11.74 0.03
C VAL A 43 -3.58 -12.66 -1.15
N GLY A 44 -3.20 -13.90 -0.87
CA GLY A 44 -2.89 -14.89 -1.89
C GLY A 44 -3.07 -16.31 -1.36
N HIS A 45 -3.29 -17.26 -2.27
CA HIS A 45 -3.51 -18.66 -1.95
C HIS A 45 -2.90 -19.57 -3.01
N ILE A 46 -2.32 -20.68 -2.55
CA ILE A 46 -1.82 -21.75 -3.40
C ILE A 46 -2.73 -22.96 -3.22
N PHE A 47 -3.34 -23.43 -4.31
CA PHE A 47 -4.20 -24.59 -4.32
C PHE A 47 -3.46 -25.80 -4.90
N GLN A 48 -3.34 -26.86 -4.12
CA GLN A 48 -2.88 -28.16 -4.59
C GLN A 48 -4.07 -28.94 -5.13
N LEU A 49 -4.34 -28.84 -6.42
CA LEU A 49 -5.50 -29.48 -7.06
C LEU A 49 -5.28 -30.98 -7.31
N GLY A 50 -4.01 -31.43 -7.29
CA GLY A 50 -3.65 -32.81 -7.58
C GLY A 50 -4.15 -33.24 -8.95
N GLN A 51 -4.79 -34.41 -9.01
CA GLN A 51 -5.34 -34.97 -10.24
C GLN A 51 -6.88 -34.84 -10.31
N LYS A 52 -7.51 -34.09 -9.43
CA LYS A 52 -8.96 -33.95 -9.32
C LYS A 52 -9.65 -33.56 -10.65
N TYR A 53 -9.06 -32.61 -11.34
CA TYR A 53 -9.59 -32.09 -12.60
C TYR A 53 -9.00 -32.83 -13.80
N SER A 54 -7.70 -33.07 -13.84
CA SER A 54 -7.02 -33.75 -14.94
C SER A 54 -7.56 -35.14 -15.21
N ASN A 55 -7.91 -35.92 -14.17
CA ASN A 55 -8.59 -37.22 -14.32
C ASN A 55 -9.93 -37.08 -15.04
N LYS A 56 -10.77 -36.13 -14.64
CA LYS A 56 -12.09 -35.88 -15.23
C LYS A 56 -12.01 -35.37 -16.67
N MET A 57 -11.03 -34.53 -16.94
CA MET A 57 -10.79 -33.94 -18.25
C MET A 57 -9.98 -34.85 -19.17
N LYS A 58 -9.47 -35.99 -18.65
CA LYS A 58 -8.57 -36.91 -19.36
C LYS A 58 -7.32 -36.21 -19.93
N VAL A 59 -6.76 -35.29 -19.14
CA VAL A 59 -5.50 -34.62 -19.49
C VAL A 59 -4.35 -35.51 -19.06
N LEU A 60 -3.80 -36.25 -20.00
CA LEU A 60 -2.78 -37.27 -19.77
C LEU A 60 -1.44 -36.79 -20.35
N VAL A 61 -0.38 -37.20 -19.69
CA VAL A 61 1.01 -37.08 -20.18
C VAL A 61 1.68 -38.46 -20.12
N LYS A 62 2.69 -38.68 -20.95
CA LYS A 62 3.51 -39.89 -20.86
C LYS A 62 4.64 -39.67 -19.85
N ASP A 63 4.75 -40.61 -18.93
CA ASP A 63 5.90 -40.66 -18.02
C ASP A 63 7.17 -41.20 -18.73
N GLU A 64 8.26 -41.35 -18.00
CA GLU A 64 9.55 -41.85 -18.50
C GLU A 64 9.44 -43.28 -19.07
N ASN A 65 8.42 -44.04 -18.67
CA ASN A 65 8.13 -45.39 -19.14
C ASN A 65 7.10 -45.44 -20.29
N ALA A 66 6.78 -44.30 -20.88
CA ALA A 66 5.76 -44.07 -21.89
C ALA A 66 4.33 -44.45 -21.42
N THR A 67 4.09 -44.54 -20.11
CA THR A 67 2.77 -44.81 -19.53
C THR A 67 1.99 -43.50 -19.45
N GLU A 68 0.71 -43.55 -19.84
CA GLU A 68 -0.16 -42.36 -19.73
C GLU A 68 -0.60 -42.16 -18.27
N ILE A 69 -0.26 -40.99 -17.72
CA ILE A 69 -0.64 -40.59 -16.37
C ILE A 69 -1.36 -39.27 -16.38
N PRO A 70 -2.38 -39.05 -15.52
CA PRO A 70 -2.98 -37.73 -15.36
C PRO A 70 -1.99 -36.75 -14.77
N ILE A 71 -1.95 -35.51 -15.29
CA ILE A 71 -1.06 -34.49 -14.77
C ILE A 71 -1.49 -34.02 -13.38
N PHE A 72 -0.51 -33.69 -12.54
CA PHE A 72 -0.75 -32.96 -11.30
C PHE A 72 -0.93 -31.48 -11.60
N MET A 73 -1.93 -30.89 -10.97
CA MET A 73 -2.31 -29.48 -11.18
C MET A 73 -2.13 -28.68 -9.89
N GLY A 74 -1.72 -27.45 -10.05
CA GLY A 74 -1.71 -26.42 -9.02
C GLY A 74 -2.38 -25.15 -9.54
N CYS A 75 -2.86 -24.32 -8.61
CA CYS A 75 -3.40 -23.00 -8.92
C CYS A 75 -2.81 -22.00 -7.94
N TYR A 76 -2.46 -20.81 -8.45
CA TYR A 76 -1.82 -19.76 -7.68
C TYR A 76 -2.61 -18.48 -7.87
N GLY A 77 -3.19 -17.96 -6.79
CA GLY A 77 -4.05 -16.80 -6.83
C GLY A 77 -3.53 -15.66 -5.96
N ILE A 78 -3.63 -14.43 -6.46
CA ILE A 78 -3.37 -13.20 -5.70
C ILE A 78 -4.54 -12.26 -5.88
N GLY A 79 -5.09 -11.75 -4.77
CA GLY A 79 -6.18 -10.78 -4.76
C GLY A 79 -5.65 -9.35 -4.89
N ILE A 80 -5.40 -8.87 -6.10
CA ILE A 80 -4.79 -7.54 -6.35
C ILE A 80 -5.58 -6.42 -5.64
N THR A 81 -6.89 -6.37 -5.80
CA THR A 81 -7.72 -5.36 -5.13
C THR A 81 -7.77 -5.54 -3.61
N ARG A 82 -7.68 -6.79 -3.13
CA ARG A 82 -7.62 -7.09 -1.70
C ARG A 82 -6.31 -6.63 -1.07
N ILE A 83 -5.21 -6.62 -1.81
CA ILE A 83 -3.92 -6.10 -1.33
C ILE A 83 -4.04 -4.64 -0.95
N LEU A 84 -4.77 -3.81 -1.70
CA LEU A 84 -4.99 -2.40 -1.36
C LEU A 84 -5.69 -2.28 0.00
N GLY A 85 -6.77 -3.03 0.23
CA GLY A 85 -7.46 -3.07 1.52
C GLY A 85 -6.56 -3.54 2.66
N ALA A 86 -5.79 -4.61 2.45
CA ALA A 86 -4.85 -5.11 3.45
C ALA A 86 -3.75 -4.10 3.78
N CYS A 87 -3.29 -3.35 2.77
CA CYS A 87 -2.29 -2.31 2.94
C CYS A 87 -2.83 -1.15 3.78
N ILE A 88 -4.07 -0.72 3.52
CA ILE A 88 -4.74 0.33 4.31
C ILE A 88 -4.90 -0.10 5.77
N GLU A 89 -5.34 -1.34 6.01
CA GLU A 89 -5.50 -1.87 7.37
C GLU A 89 -4.18 -1.92 8.17
N GLN A 90 -3.05 -2.04 7.50
CA GLN A 90 -1.73 -2.11 8.13
C GLN A 90 -1.04 -0.74 8.21
N ASN A 91 -1.43 0.21 7.38
CA ASN A 91 -0.74 1.49 7.22
C ASN A 91 -1.74 2.64 7.32
N ASN A 92 -2.15 2.96 8.54
CA ASN A 92 -3.05 4.08 8.82
C ASN A 92 -2.77 4.68 10.19
N ASP A 93 -3.30 5.86 10.41
CA ASP A 93 -3.42 6.49 11.72
C ASP A 93 -4.85 7.04 11.93
N LYS A 94 -5.07 7.78 13.02
CA LYS A 94 -6.38 8.39 13.33
C LYS A 94 -6.88 9.40 12.30
N ASN A 95 -6.02 9.90 11.43
CA ASN A 95 -6.34 10.93 10.44
C ASN A 95 -6.62 10.33 9.05
N GLY A 96 -6.16 9.10 8.78
CA GLY A 96 -6.38 8.44 7.50
C GLY A 96 -5.27 7.49 7.09
N ILE A 97 -5.15 7.25 5.80
CA ILE A 97 -4.21 6.29 5.20
C ILE A 97 -2.78 6.82 5.25
N ILE A 98 -1.82 5.90 5.39
CA ILE A 98 -0.38 6.17 5.20
C ILE A 98 0.11 5.20 4.13
N TRP A 99 0.00 5.58 2.87
CA TRP A 99 0.39 4.70 1.78
C TRP A 99 1.88 4.40 1.78
N PRO A 100 2.29 3.13 1.60
CA PRO A 100 3.60 2.83 1.04
C PRO A 100 3.74 3.50 -0.32
N LYS A 101 4.87 4.15 -0.55
CA LYS A 101 5.08 4.98 -1.74
C LYS A 101 4.83 4.21 -3.05
N SER A 102 5.20 2.95 -3.13
CA SER A 102 5.06 2.09 -4.33
C SER A 102 3.61 1.91 -4.81
N ILE A 103 2.61 2.17 -3.96
CA ILE A 103 1.19 2.00 -4.28
C ILE A 103 0.36 3.24 -3.94
N ALA A 104 0.99 4.34 -3.56
CA ALA A 104 0.32 5.61 -3.36
C ALA A 104 -0.35 6.08 -4.66
N PRO A 105 -1.58 6.64 -4.60
CA PRO A 105 -2.28 7.11 -5.80
C PRO A 105 -1.61 8.32 -6.44
N PHE A 106 -0.87 9.09 -5.66
CA PHE A 106 -0.06 10.24 -6.07
C PHE A 106 1.20 10.31 -5.20
N ASP A 107 2.28 10.86 -5.74
CA ASP A 107 3.51 11.09 -4.99
C ASP A 107 3.40 12.32 -4.10
N VAL A 108 2.78 13.39 -4.61
CA VAL A 108 2.70 14.68 -3.94
C VAL A 108 1.36 15.37 -4.20
N ASN A 109 0.82 16.02 -3.16
CA ASN A 109 -0.34 16.90 -3.26
C ASN A 109 0.08 18.35 -3.12
N ILE A 110 -0.22 19.19 -4.11
CA ILE A 110 -0.03 20.63 -4.06
C ILE A 110 -1.33 21.28 -3.59
N ILE A 111 -1.30 21.84 -2.39
CA ILE A 111 -2.47 22.40 -1.72
C ILE A 111 -2.46 23.93 -1.93
N CYS A 112 -3.28 24.43 -2.85
CA CYS A 112 -3.51 25.85 -3.07
C CYS A 112 -4.48 26.39 -2.00
N LEU A 113 -4.01 27.19 -1.03
CA LEU A 113 -4.85 27.66 0.07
C LEU A 113 -5.83 28.78 -0.31
N ASP A 114 -5.51 29.54 -1.34
CA ASP A 114 -6.31 30.70 -1.77
C ASP A 114 -6.41 30.73 -3.31
N PRO A 115 -7.22 29.85 -3.91
CA PRO A 115 -7.33 29.74 -5.36
C PRO A 115 -7.98 31.00 -6.00
N GLY A 116 -8.69 31.81 -5.22
CA GLY A 116 -9.24 33.09 -5.67
C GLY A 116 -8.17 34.16 -5.92
N LYS A 117 -7.01 34.06 -5.29
CA LYS A 117 -5.87 34.92 -5.56
C LYS A 117 -5.07 34.40 -6.75
N LYS A 118 -5.12 35.11 -7.86
CA LYS A 118 -4.46 34.76 -9.12
C LYS A 118 -2.97 34.43 -8.95
N GLU A 119 -2.27 35.14 -8.08
CA GLU A 119 -0.83 34.90 -7.81
C GLU A 119 -0.61 33.54 -7.14
N VAL A 120 -1.39 33.21 -6.09
CA VAL A 120 -1.32 31.92 -5.37
C VAL A 120 -1.68 30.77 -6.28
N PHE A 121 -2.76 30.91 -7.06
CA PHE A 121 -3.16 29.91 -8.03
C PHE A 121 -2.11 29.65 -9.10
N ASN A 122 -1.56 30.72 -9.72
CA ASN A 122 -0.53 30.59 -10.75
C ASN A 122 0.74 29.94 -10.20
N THR A 123 1.13 30.29 -8.98
CA THR A 123 2.27 29.65 -8.31
C THR A 123 2.02 28.16 -8.10
N SER A 124 0.85 27.79 -7.58
CA SER A 124 0.49 26.38 -7.39
C SER A 124 0.51 25.61 -8.72
N LEU A 125 0.02 26.21 -9.79
CA LEU A 125 0.03 25.63 -11.12
C LEU A 125 1.46 25.49 -11.69
N ASN A 126 2.35 26.43 -11.44
CA ASN A 126 3.74 26.36 -11.87
C ASN A 126 4.49 25.24 -11.13
N ILE A 127 4.29 25.12 -9.82
CA ILE A 127 4.87 24.03 -9.03
C ILE A 127 4.31 22.67 -9.48
N TYR A 128 3.00 22.57 -9.73
CA TYR A 128 2.39 21.37 -10.31
C TYR A 128 3.08 20.95 -11.61
N LYS A 129 3.25 21.88 -12.55
CA LYS A 129 3.91 21.60 -13.84
C LYS A 129 5.35 21.14 -13.66
N LEU A 130 6.10 21.82 -12.77
CA LEU A 130 7.50 21.49 -12.47
C LEU A 130 7.63 20.04 -11.95
N PHE A 131 6.76 19.64 -11.01
CA PHE A 131 6.81 18.27 -10.48
C PHE A 131 6.34 17.22 -11.51
N LYS A 132 5.43 17.59 -12.40
CA LYS A 132 5.09 16.73 -13.57
C LYS A 132 6.27 16.58 -14.54
N GLU A 133 7.07 17.62 -14.75
CA GLU A 133 8.33 17.54 -15.53
C GLU A 133 9.35 16.63 -14.85
N PHE A 134 9.41 16.61 -13.52
CA PHE A 134 10.21 15.67 -12.74
C PHE A 134 9.68 14.21 -12.78
N LYS A 135 8.57 13.95 -13.47
CA LYS A 135 7.94 12.63 -13.64
C LYS A 135 7.28 12.07 -12.38
N PHE A 136 6.88 12.92 -11.45
CA PHE A 136 6.05 12.52 -10.33
C PHE A 136 4.56 12.54 -10.68
N ASP A 137 3.79 11.70 -9.98
CA ASP A 137 2.34 11.77 -9.99
C ASP A 137 1.86 12.82 -8.98
N VAL A 138 1.26 13.88 -9.50
CA VAL A 138 0.93 15.09 -8.75
C VAL A 138 -0.57 15.31 -8.71
N LEU A 139 -1.11 15.52 -7.50
CA LEU A 139 -2.44 16.06 -7.30
C LEU A 139 -2.34 17.58 -7.07
N LEU A 140 -3.23 18.37 -7.69
CA LEU A 140 -3.41 19.79 -7.38
C LEU A 140 -4.78 19.97 -6.72
N ASP A 141 -4.79 20.40 -5.45
CA ASP A 141 -6.00 20.78 -4.75
C ASP A 141 -6.23 22.30 -4.87
N ASP A 142 -6.95 22.67 -5.93
CA ASP A 142 -7.33 24.04 -6.25
C ASP A 142 -8.80 24.35 -5.89
N ARG A 143 -9.45 23.49 -5.12
CA ARG A 143 -10.84 23.70 -4.69
C ARG A 143 -10.95 24.94 -3.81
N ASP A 144 -12.04 25.70 -3.96
CA ASP A 144 -12.38 26.80 -3.05
C ASP A 144 -13.02 26.26 -1.77
N MET A 145 -12.16 25.90 -0.81
CA MET A 145 -12.53 25.30 0.46
C MET A 145 -11.69 25.84 1.61
N ARG A 146 -12.21 25.68 2.83
CA ARG A 146 -11.43 26.02 4.04
C ARG A 146 -10.15 25.17 4.10
N PRO A 147 -9.00 25.78 4.47
CA PRO A 147 -7.72 25.05 4.57
C PRO A 147 -7.78 23.76 5.38
N GLY A 148 -8.49 23.79 6.53
CA GLY A 148 -8.64 22.60 7.38
C GLY A 148 -9.28 21.41 6.67
N ASN A 149 -10.24 21.62 5.77
CA ASN A 149 -10.86 20.55 5.00
C ASN A 149 -9.88 19.97 3.97
N LYS A 150 -9.08 20.82 3.30
CA LYS A 150 -8.06 20.36 2.36
C LYS A 150 -7.00 19.49 3.04
N PHE A 151 -6.55 19.88 4.24
CA PHE A 151 -5.61 19.08 5.03
C PHE A 151 -6.24 17.78 5.49
N ALA A 152 -7.49 17.80 5.95
CA ALA A 152 -8.19 16.59 6.36
C ALA A 152 -8.37 15.60 5.19
N ASP A 153 -8.73 16.10 4.01
CA ASP A 153 -8.85 15.28 2.81
C ASP A 153 -7.48 14.73 2.37
N HIS A 154 -6.42 15.53 2.43
CA HIS A 154 -5.05 15.09 2.14
C HIS A 154 -4.64 13.93 3.07
N ASP A 155 -4.86 14.10 4.38
CA ASP A 155 -4.54 13.09 5.37
C ASP A 155 -5.37 11.82 5.19
N LEU A 156 -6.66 11.96 4.89
CA LEU A 156 -7.57 10.84 4.64
C LEU A 156 -7.15 10.04 3.41
N ILE A 157 -6.82 10.71 2.29
CA ILE A 157 -6.33 10.08 1.06
C ILE A 157 -4.96 9.44 1.30
N GLY A 158 -4.14 10.05 2.13
CA GLY A 158 -2.84 9.49 2.55
C GLY A 158 -1.70 9.70 1.57
N ILE A 159 -1.72 10.76 0.77
CA ILE A 159 -0.64 11.07 -0.18
C ILE A 159 0.66 11.33 0.59
N PRO A 160 1.80 10.72 0.20
CA PRO A 160 3.03 10.77 0.98
C PRO A 160 3.57 12.17 1.27
N PHE A 161 3.52 13.06 0.28
CA PHE A 161 4.01 14.43 0.41
C PHE A 161 2.92 15.47 0.17
N SER A 162 3.00 16.59 0.89
CA SER A 162 2.20 17.78 0.61
C SER A 162 3.10 19.00 0.43
N VAL A 163 2.71 19.87 -0.48
CA VAL A 163 3.31 21.20 -0.69
C VAL A 163 2.22 22.23 -0.50
N VAL A 164 2.38 23.11 0.47
CA VAL A 164 1.38 24.12 0.81
C VAL A 164 1.76 25.47 0.18
N ILE A 165 0.86 26.00 -0.63
CA ILE A 165 1.04 27.31 -1.27
C ILE A 165 0.01 28.29 -0.71
N SER A 166 0.48 29.35 -0.05
CA SER A 166 -0.34 30.44 0.51
C SER A 166 0.22 31.80 0.09
N GLY A 167 -0.60 32.84 0.18
CA GLY A 167 -0.19 34.21 -0.13
C GLY A 167 0.79 34.81 0.88
N SER A 168 0.92 34.22 2.08
CA SER A 168 1.79 34.71 3.14
C SER A 168 3.08 33.92 3.32
N ASN A 169 3.13 32.65 2.86
CA ASN A 169 4.24 31.74 3.14
C ASN A 169 5.01 31.33 1.87
N TYR A 170 4.71 31.96 0.72
CA TYR A 170 5.45 31.69 -0.48
C TYR A 170 6.72 32.54 -0.51
N ASP A 171 7.82 31.96 -0.07
CA ASP A 171 9.16 32.41 -0.46
C ASP A 171 9.47 31.77 -1.82
N LYS A 172 9.82 32.59 -2.84
CA LYS A 172 10.08 32.11 -4.22
C LYS A 172 11.09 30.98 -4.33
N ASN A 173 11.87 30.73 -3.27
CA ASN A 173 12.92 29.73 -3.23
C ASN A 173 12.59 28.52 -2.32
N LYS A 174 11.54 28.57 -1.48
CA LYS A 174 11.23 27.48 -0.53
C LYS A 174 9.76 27.17 -0.47
N LEU A 175 9.46 25.90 -0.43
CA LEU A 175 8.13 25.32 -0.33
C LEU A 175 7.92 24.79 1.09
N GLU A 176 6.78 25.06 1.70
CA GLU A 176 6.38 24.38 2.94
C GLU A 176 5.93 22.95 2.58
N VAL A 177 6.68 21.97 3.07
CA VAL A 177 6.51 20.56 2.75
C VAL A 177 6.09 19.79 4.00
N GLY A 178 5.04 19.01 3.89
CA GLY A 178 4.63 18.02 4.88
C GLY A 178 4.92 16.59 4.37
N ILE A 179 5.19 15.68 5.30
CA ILE A 179 5.31 14.23 5.04
C ILE A 179 4.20 13.54 5.81
N ARG A 180 3.38 12.74 5.13
CA ARG A 180 2.27 12.01 5.74
C ARG A 180 2.78 11.08 6.85
N GLY A 181 2.12 11.12 8.01
CA GLY A 181 2.52 10.36 9.19
C GLY A 181 3.63 11.00 10.04
N LYS A 182 4.18 12.16 9.60
CA LYS A 182 5.12 12.96 10.41
C LYS A 182 4.51 14.30 10.80
N SER A 183 4.78 14.76 12.00
CA SER A 183 4.33 16.09 12.49
C SER A 183 5.25 17.23 12.08
N GLU A 184 6.46 16.91 11.63
CA GLU A 184 7.45 17.89 11.22
C GLU A 184 7.14 18.46 9.83
N LYS A 185 7.31 19.76 9.68
CA LYS A 185 7.24 20.46 8.40
C LYS A 185 8.63 20.92 7.99
N PHE A 186 8.88 20.91 6.69
CA PHE A 186 10.16 21.28 6.10
C PHE A 186 9.99 22.46 5.16
N ASN A 187 11.02 23.31 5.07
CA ASN A 187 11.09 24.36 4.06
C ASN A 187 12.19 23.97 3.07
N LEU A 188 11.79 23.43 1.92
CA LEU A 188 12.69 22.88 0.91
C LEU A 188 12.56 23.62 -0.41
N THR A 189 13.65 23.68 -1.18
CA THR A 189 13.56 24.04 -2.59
C THR A 189 12.90 22.92 -3.38
N PRO A 190 12.36 23.18 -4.59
CA PRO A 190 11.81 22.12 -5.43
C PRO A 190 12.81 20.98 -5.71
N GLU A 191 14.08 21.29 -5.89
CA GLU A 191 15.15 20.32 -6.16
C GLU A 191 15.49 19.48 -4.92
N GLU A 192 15.51 20.11 -3.73
CA GLU A 192 15.69 19.38 -2.46
C GLU A 192 14.53 18.43 -2.20
N LEU A 193 13.30 18.88 -2.45
CA LEU A 193 12.12 18.01 -2.33
C LEU A 193 12.17 16.86 -3.35
N LYS A 194 12.52 17.14 -4.62
CA LYS A 194 12.73 16.11 -5.62
C LYS A 194 13.71 15.04 -5.13
N THR A 195 14.88 15.47 -4.64
CA THR A 195 15.90 14.55 -4.12
C THR A 195 15.41 13.73 -2.93
N LEU A 196 14.62 14.35 -2.03
CA LEU A 196 14.01 13.68 -0.89
C LEU A 196 12.99 12.62 -1.35
N MET A 197 12.17 12.95 -2.33
CA MET A 197 11.18 12.04 -2.89
C MET A 197 11.82 10.85 -3.63
N GLU A 198 12.92 11.08 -4.34
CA GLU A 198 13.68 10.01 -5.02
C GLU A 198 14.33 9.04 -4.04
N LYS A 199 14.95 9.55 -2.96
CA LYS A 199 15.60 8.72 -1.92
C LYS A 199 14.65 7.83 -1.12
N GLN A 200 13.37 8.13 -1.10
CA GLN A 200 12.36 7.25 -0.47
C GLN A 200 11.88 6.14 -1.41
N ASN A 201 12.45 6.04 -2.62
CA ASN A 201 12.18 4.96 -3.59
C ASN A 201 13.10 3.74 -3.40
N ASP A 202 14.17 3.89 -2.63
CA ASP A 202 15.12 2.82 -2.27
C ASP A 202 14.79 2.23 -0.87
#